data_f9b340f2f4b83a4ef52e7a93237e0dec
#
_entry.id   f9b340f2f4b83a4ef52e7a93237e0dec
#
_cell.length_a   1.000
_cell.length_b   1.000
_cell.length_c   1.000
_cell.angle_alpha   90.00
_cell.angle_beta   90.00
_cell.angle_gamma   90.00
#
_symmetry.space_group_name_H-M   'P 1'
#
loop_
_entity.id
_entity.type
_entity.pdbx_description
1 polymer ?
#
loop_
_entity_poly.entity_id
_entity_poly.type
_entity_poly.pdbx_seq_one_letter_code
_entity_poly.pdbx_strand_id
1 'polypeptide(L)'
;MRIALQITVDEKLSPMVDGKFIESVMFSNGNVEKLDDREPELLQPLSENARVEQLSKRNRYAFDENGKQYPSSRQYQYRDAIFEAMAHRFSIDPTMIAYGEDHRDWGGAFACYRGLTELLPYHRFFNSPIAEAAIVGSGVGYAMSGGRAVVELMYCDFLGCAGDEVFNQMPKWQAMSAGALKMPLVLRVSVGNKYGAQHSQEWTSMVASVPGLKAMYPATPYDAKGMLNYALRGTDPVVYFESQKLYGFGEMFEKDGVPAGYYEIPEGEPAVRRQGKDITIISLGPSLYTSVDTADRLAKDFSLEAEIIDLRWINPLKYEKLVDSVKKTGKVVFVTDSAERGSYLQTVAVNLGRLAFDYLDAPPVVVGSRNWITPPAEMEEYYFPQIDSLLDAIHEQILPLPGYVPKQNKTDGEFFRIQGAGV
;
A
#
# COMPACT_ATOMS: atom_id res chain seq x y z
N MET A 1 -18.52 -28.39 26.43
CA MET A 1 -19.53 -28.65 25.37
C MET A 1 -20.95 -28.26 25.81
N ARG A 2 -21.53 -28.80 26.91
CA ARG A 2 -22.92 -28.48 27.33
C ARG A 2 -23.13 -26.97 27.60
N ILE A 3 -22.19 -26.29 28.25
CA ILE A 3 -22.25 -24.84 28.54
C ILE A 3 -22.14 -24.03 27.24
N ALA A 4 -21.26 -24.41 26.33
CA ALA A 4 -21.12 -23.74 25.07
C ALA A 4 -22.36 -23.83 24.18
N LEU A 5 -23.00 -25.03 24.15
CA LEU A 5 -24.28 -25.22 23.47
C LEU A 5 -25.40 -24.38 24.09
N GLN A 6 -25.42 -24.23 25.43
CA GLN A 6 -26.42 -23.44 26.13
C GLN A 6 -26.28 -21.95 25.79
N ILE A 7 -25.03 -21.44 25.72
CA ILE A 7 -24.74 -20.07 25.33
C ILE A 7 -25.18 -19.79 23.89
N THR A 8 -24.99 -20.73 22.96
CA THR A 8 -25.37 -20.56 21.55
C THR A 8 -26.88 -20.60 21.27
N VAL A 9 -27.69 -21.21 22.15
CA VAL A 9 -29.16 -21.27 22.00
C VAL A 9 -29.91 -20.30 22.90
N ASP A 10 -29.25 -19.68 23.87
CA ASP A 10 -29.85 -18.67 24.73
C ASP A 10 -29.67 -17.28 24.13
N GLU A 11 -30.75 -16.71 23.58
CA GLU A 11 -30.72 -15.39 22.95
C GLU A 11 -30.20 -14.28 23.88
N LYS A 12 -30.34 -14.39 25.17
CA LYS A 12 -29.83 -13.42 26.15
C LYS A 12 -28.34 -13.55 26.41
N LEU A 13 -27.78 -14.72 26.13
CA LEU A 13 -26.33 -14.99 26.29
C LEU A 13 -25.60 -15.01 24.96
N SER A 14 -26.32 -15.01 23.83
CA SER A 14 -25.73 -15.00 22.51
C SER A 14 -25.15 -13.62 22.22
N PRO A 15 -23.84 -13.51 21.85
CA PRO A 15 -23.24 -12.23 21.42
C PRO A 15 -23.84 -11.69 20.12
N MET A 16 -24.62 -12.48 19.38
CA MET A 16 -25.29 -12.11 18.12
C MET A 16 -26.55 -11.28 18.31
N VAL A 17 -26.99 -11.03 19.55
CA VAL A 17 -28.19 -10.19 19.84
C VAL A 17 -27.95 -8.71 19.49
N ASP A 18 -26.69 -8.25 19.53
CA ASP A 18 -26.31 -6.91 19.06
C ASP A 18 -25.64 -7.01 17.68
N GLY A 19 -26.29 -6.44 16.64
CA GLY A 19 -25.75 -6.41 15.29
C GLY A 19 -24.38 -5.71 15.17
N LYS A 20 -24.03 -4.87 16.14
CA LYS A 20 -22.70 -4.24 16.23
C LYS A 20 -21.60 -5.19 16.72
N PHE A 21 -21.98 -6.37 17.22
CA PHE A 21 -21.00 -7.33 17.72
C PHE A 21 -20.01 -7.77 16.62
N ILE A 22 -20.49 -8.04 15.41
CA ILE A 22 -19.60 -8.42 14.27
C ILE A 22 -18.60 -7.30 13.97
N GLU A 23 -19.06 -6.06 13.95
CA GLU A 23 -18.18 -4.90 13.76
C GLU A 23 -17.11 -4.82 14.86
N SER A 24 -17.47 -5.06 16.12
CA SER A 24 -16.57 -4.98 17.26
C SER A 24 -15.50 -6.08 17.29
N VAL A 25 -15.71 -7.21 16.61
CA VAL A 25 -14.77 -8.36 16.60
C VAL A 25 -14.07 -8.55 15.25
N MET A 26 -14.42 -7.74 14.24
CA MET A 26 -13.79 -7.80 12.90
C MET A 26 -12.31 -7.45 12.95
N PHE A 27 -11.96 -6.47 13.80
CA PHE A 27 -10.57 -6.09 14.07
C PHE A 27 -10.33 -6.07 15.58
N SER A 28 -9.16 -6.54 16.00
CA SER A 28 -8.73 -6.46 17.39
C SER A 28 -8.27 -5.05 17.77
N ASN A 29 -7.78 -4.29 16.77
CA ASN A 29 -7.18 -2.96 16.92
C ASN A 29 -6.11 -2.91 18.03
N GLY A 30 -5.50 -4.07 18.31
CA GLY A 30 -4.43 -4.18 19.28
C GLY A 30 -3.11 -3.66 18.73
N ASN A 31 -2.35 -2.98 19.58
CA ASN A 31 -0.99 -2.54 19.31
C ASN A 31 -0.09 -3.13 20.37
N VAL A 32 0.75 -4.08 19.98
CA VAL A 32 1.58 -4.87 20.91
C VAL A 32 3.00 -4.94 20.37
N GLU A 33 3.95 -4.42 21.11
CA GLU A 33 5.36 -4.42 20.66
C GLU A 33 5.93 -5.82 20.54
N LYS A 34 5.66 -6.68 21.52
CA LYS A 34 6.04 -8.10 21.52
C LYS A 34 4.88 -8.97 21.99
N LEU A 35 4.73 -10.14 21.41
CA LEU A 35 3.65 -11.08 21.73
C LEU A 35 4.06 -12.13 22.79
N ASP A 36 5.30 -12.14 23.20
CA ASP A 36 5.89 -13.07 24.18
C ASP A 36 6.97 -12.33 24.99
N ASP A 37 7.15 -12.69 26.26
CA ASP A 37 8.09 -12.05 27.16
C ASP A 37 9.54 -12.54 27.02
N ARG A 38 9.79 -13.55 26.21
CA ARG A 38 11.16 -14.03 25.93
C ARG A 38 12.00 -12.92 25.29
N GLU A 39 13.31 -13.05 25.41
CA GLU A 39 14.22 -12.19 24.65
C GLU A 39 14.30 -12.66 23.18
N PRO A 40 14.32 -11.73 22.22
CA PRO A 40 14.49 -12.07 20.81
C PRO A 40 15.83 -12.74 20.55
N GLU A 41 15.82 -13.87 19.87
CA GLU A 41 17.05 -14.53 19.44
C GLU A 41 17.62 -13.85 18.20
N LEU A 42 18.83 -13.30 18.34
CA LEU A 42 19.61 -12.70 17.26
C LEU A 42 20.97 -13.37 17.19
N LEU A 43 21.52 -13.53 15.99
CA LEU A 43 22.87 -14.08 15.77
C LEU A 43 23.98 -13.08 16.09
N GLN A 44 23.66 -11.78 16.03
CA GLN A 44 24.54 -10.67 16.38
C GLN A 44 23.70 -9.47 16.82
N PRO A 45 24.27 -8.53 17.58
CA PRO A 45 23.61 -7.26 17.89
C PRO A 45 23.21 -6.51 16.60
N LEU A 46 22.06 -5.84 16.63
CA LEU A 46 21.57 -5.06 15.47
C LEU A 46 22.60 -3.99 15.02
N SER A 47 23.31 -3.38 15.96
CA SER A 47 24.35 -2.38 15.70
C SER A 47 25.59 -2.90 14.98
N GLU A 48 25.83 -4.22 15.01
CA GLU A 48 26.96 -4.87 14.34
C GLU A 48 26.59 -5.41 12.94
N ASN A 49 25.32 -5.29 12.57
CA ASN A 49 24.86 -5.72 11.25
C ASN A 49 25.37 -4.77 10.16
N ALA A 50 26.10 -5.30 9.17
CA ALA A 50 26.77 -4.54 8.11
C ALA A 50 25.80 -3.67 7.31
N ARG A 51 24.54 -4.11 7.09
CA ARG A 51 23.54 -3.30 6.39
C ARG A 51 23.05 -2.14 7.26
N VAL A 52 22.83 -2.36 8.55
CA VAL A 52 22.45 -1.29 9.50
C VAL A 52 23.54 -0.23 9.54
N GLU A 53 24.81 -0.63 9.63
CA GLU A 53 25.95 0.29 9.58
C GLU A 53 25.99 1.08 8.24
N GLN A 54 25.76 0.39 7.12
CA GLN A 54 25.71 1.04 5.81
C GLN A 54 24.57 2.08 5.74
N LEU A 55 23.38 1.74 6.25
CA LEU A 55 22.21 2.63 6.22
C LEU A 55 22.38 3.88 7.11
N SER A 56 23.11 3.77 8.21
CA SER A 56 23.42 4.91 9.07
C SER A 56 24.22 6.01 8.36
N LYS A 57 24.92 5.67 7.27
CA LYS A 57 25.77 6.57 6.47
C LYS A 57 25.04 7.15 5.23
N ARG A 58 23.81 6.72 4.95
CA ARG A 58 23.04 7.20 3.78
C ARG A 58 22.30 8.50 4.07
N ASN A 59 22.14 9.32 3.04
CA ASN A 59 21.34 10.53 3.11
C ASN A 59 19.85 10.16 3.16
N ARG A 60 19.17 10.55 4.22
CA ARG A 60 17.78 10.19 4.47
C ARG A 60 16.77 11.08 3.73
N TYR A 61 17.25 12.16 3.10
CA TYR A 61 16.52 12.97 2.12
C TYR A 61 17.24 12.91 0.79
N ALA A 62 16.52 12.90 -0.32
CA ALA A 62 17.09 12.67 -1.65
C ALA A 62 17.90 13.85 -2.21
N PHE A 63 17.74 15.05 -1.64
CA PHE A 63 18.37 16.27 -2.13
C PHE A 63 19.30 16.89 -1.09
N ASP A 64 20.34 17.58 -1.56
CA ASP A 64 21.21 18.38 -0.72
C ASP A 64 20.59 19.78 -0.42
N GLU A 65 21.27 20.59 0.38
CA GLU A 65 20.84 21.93 0.76
C GLU A 65 20.64 22.90 -0.42
N ASN A 66 21.26 22.62 -1.58
CA ASN A 66 21.14 23.40 -2.80
C ASN A 66 20.05 22.84 -3.74
N GLY A 67 19.30 21.83 -3.31
CA GLY A 67 18.26 21.17 -4.13
C GLY A 67 18.81 20.23 -5.19
N LYS A 68 20.08 19.85 -5.13
CA LYS A 68 20.68 18.88 -6.06
C LYS A 68 20.45 17.47 -5.52
N GLN A 69 19.92 16.60 -6.37
CA GLN A 69 19.69 15.21 -6.02
C GLN A 69 21.01 14.44 -5.81
N TYR A 70 21.12 13.73 -4.69
CA TYR A 70 22.22 12.82 -4.45
C TYR A 70 22.18 11.62 -5.42
N PRO A 71 23.34 11.05 -5.78
CA PRO A 71 23.36 9.76 -6.49
C PRO A 71 22.57 8.70 -5.72
N SER A 72 21.86 7.84 -6.44
CA SER A 72 21.02 6.77 -5.87
C SER A 72 21.76 5.89 -4.84
N SER A 73 23.07 5.64 -5.08
CA SER A 73 23.92 4.86 -4.14
C SER A 73 24.13 5.52 -2.78
N ARG A 74 23.91 6.84 -2.67
CA ARG A 74 24.03 7.60 -1.42
C ARG A 74 22.70 7.88 -0.75
N GLN A 75 21.57 7.60 -1.41
CA GLN A 75 20.25 7.82 -0.86
C GLN A 75 19.81 6.65 -0.01
N TYR A 76 19.11 6.93 1.08
CA TYR A 76 18.29 5.98 1.80
C TYR A 76 17.04 5.72 0.95
N GLN A 77 16.83 4.47 0.56
CA GLN A 77 15.84 4.09 -0.42
C GLN A 77 14.61 3.43 0.21
N TYR A 78 13.55 3.32 -0.57
CA TYR A 78 12.30 2.65 -0.18
C TYR A 78 12.54 1.22 0.35
N ARG A 79 13.39 0.42 -0.33
CA ARG A 79 13.75 -0.93 0.16
C ARG A 79 14.50 -0.92 1.48
N ASP A 80 15.25 0.15 1.77
CA ASP A 80 15.97 0.31 3.04
C ASP A 80 15.01 0.61 4.18
N ALA A 81 13.92 1.33 3.89
CA ALA A 81 12.84 1.62 4.82
C ALA A 81 12.12 0.34 5.27
N ILE A 82 11.83 -0.57 4.33
CA ILE A 82 11.25 -1.88 4.62
C ILE A 82 12.20 -2.71 5.50
N PHE A 83 13.48 -2.78 5.13
CA PHE A 83 14.47 -3.50 5.91
C PHE A 83 14.58 -2.96 7.35
N GLU A 84 14.68 -1.64 7.50
CA GLU A 84 14.88 -1.00 8.82
C GLU A 84 13.67 -1.25 9.75
N ALA A 85 12.44 -1.17 9.22
CA ALA A 85 11.23 -1.49 9.98
C ALA A 85 11.20 -2.96 10.43
N MET A 86 11.56 -3.89 9.54
CA MET A 86 11.60 -5.32 9.86
C MET A 86 12.71 -5.64 10.86
N ALA A 87 13.93 -5.15 10.65
CA ALA A 87 15.06 -5.38 11.54
C ALA A 87 14.77 -4.87 12.96
N HIS A 88 14.13 -3.69 13.07
CA HIS A 88 13.68 -3.16 14.35
C HIS A 88 12.69 -4.11 15.03
N ARG A 89 11.63 -4.58 14.34
CA ARG A 89 10.64 -5.48 14.93
C ARG A 89 11.25 -6.82 15.33
N PHE A 90 12.11 -7.39 14.51
CA PHE A 90 12.86 -8.62 14.85
C PHE A 90 13.71 -8.47 16.12
N SER A 91 14.24 -7.29 16.39
CA SER A 91 15.05 -7.02 17.58
C SER A 91 14.24 -6.87 18.87
N ILE A 92 12.90 -6.76 18.78
CA ILE A 92 12.01 -6.55 19.91
C ILE A 92 11.09 -7.76 20.15
N ASP A 93 10.45 -8.29 19.10
CA ASP A 93 9.45 -9.35 19.20
C ASP A 93 10.10 -10.73 18.94
N PRO A 94 10.20 -11.59 19.98
CA PRO A 94 10.80 -12.93 19.83
C PRO A 94 9.97 -13.87 18.98
N THR A 95 8.68 -13.57 18.80
CA THR A 95 7.77 -14.42 18.01
C THR A 95 7.79 -14.11 16.52
N MET A 96 8.37 -12.97 16.12
CA MET A 96 8.34 -12.59 14.72
C MET A 96 9.14 -13.54 13.86
N ILE A 97 8.48 -14.06 12.82
CA ILE A 97 9.09 -14.81 11.72
C ILE A 97 8.85 -14.09 10.39
N ALA A 98 9.74 -14.27 9.43
CA ALA A 98 9.49 -13.86 8.05
C ALA A 98 9.97 -14.92 7.08
N TYR A 99 9.17 -15.14 6.04
CA TYR A 99 9.52 -16.09 4.99
C TYR A 99 8.73 -15.83 3.70
N GLY A 100 9.26 -16.40 2.64
CA GLY A 100 8.74 -16.35 1.28
C GLY A 100 9.80 -16.96 0.36
N GLU A 101 9.63 -16.79 -0.94
CA GLU A 101 10.55 -17.30 -1.93
C GLU A 101 11.87 -16.52 -1.92
N ASP A 102 12.99 -17.22 -1.94
CA ASP A 102 14.36 -16.66 -2.02
C ASP A 102 14.74 -15.67 -0.90
N HIS A 103 14.05 -15.70 0.25
CA HIS A 103 14.25 -14.72 1.32
C HIS A 103 15.65 -14.79 1.92
N ARG A 104 16.04 -15.96 2.39
CA ARG A 104 17.30 -16.13 3.12
C ARG A 104 18.51 -16.10 2.21
N ASP A 105 18.46 -16.75 1.06
CA ASP A 105 19.61 -16.94 0.20
C ASP A 105 19.91 -15.70 -0.66
N TRP A 106 18.87 -15.00 -1.10
CA TRP A 106 19.00 -13.83 -1.99
C TRP A 106 18.63 -12.51 -1.32
N GLY A 107 17.99 -12.56 -0.14
CA GLY A 107 17.43 -11.39 0.53
C GLY A 107 16.08 -10.97 -0.05
N GLY A 108 15.32 -11.95 -0.57
CA GLY A 108 14.10 -11.76 -1.34
C GLY A 108 14.36 -11.33 -2.78
N ALA A 109 13.39 -11.48 -3.66
CA ALA A 109 13.49 -11.17 -5.09
C ALA A 109 13.99 -9.74 -5.36
N PHE A 110 13.70 -8.79 -4.47
CA PHE A 110 13.99 -7.37 -4.64
C PHE A 110 14.97 -6.80 -3.62
N ALA A 111 15.70 -7.70 -2.93
CA ALA A 111 16.74 -7.37 -1.97
C ALA A 111 16.27 -6.55 -0.73
N CYS A 112 14.99 -6.61 -0.40
CA CYS A 112 14.44 -5.95 0.78
C CYS A 112 14.96 -6.59 2.08
N TYR A 113 15.26 -7.88 2.06
CA TYR A 113 15.70 -8.66 3.23
C TYR A 113 17.23 -8.87 3.35
N ARG A 114 18.02 -8.35 2.42
CA ARG A 114 19.49 -8.45 2.52
C ARG A 114 19.96 -7.93 3.87
N GLY A 115 20.81 -8.69 4.55
CA GLY A 115 21.29 -8.37 5.89
C GLY A 115 20.51 -9.03 7.03
N LEU A 116 19.30 -9.57 6.78
CA LEU A 116 18.57 -10.31 7.80
C LEU A 116 19.12 -11.73 8.02
N THR A 117 19.76 -12.32 7.02
CA THR A 117 20.36 -13.66 7.12
C THR A 117 21.46 -13.71 8.17
N GLU A 118 22.26 -12.66 8.25
CA GLU A 118 23.33 -12.52 9.23
C GLU A 118 22.81 -12.14 10.62
N LEU A 119 21.62 -11.58 10.68
CA LEU A 119 20.98 -11.11 11.94
C LEU A 119 20.19 -12.22 12.61
N LEU A 120 19.55 -13.11 11.83
CA LEU A 120 18.47 -13.98 12.32
C LEU A 120 18.80 -15.46 12.18
N PRO A 121 18.47 -16.29 13.21
CA PRO A 121 18.55 -17.74 13.09
C PRO A 121 17.54 -18.26 12.06
N TYR A 122 17.78 -19.48 11.54
CA TYR A 122 17.00 -20.06 10.46
C TYR A 122 15.49 -20.16 10.77
N HIS A 123 15.13 -20.52 11.98
CA HIS A 123 13.73 -20.68 12.38
C HIS A 123 12.93 -19.35 12.48
N ARG A 124 13.62 -18.22 12.43
CA ARG A 124 12.98 -16.89 12.40
C ARG A 124 12.95 -16.28 11.00
N PHE A 125 13.88 -16.70 10.12
CA PHE A 125 13.98 -16.17 8.76
C PHE A 125 14.45 -17.27 7.81
N PHE A 126 13.59 -17.69 6.87
CA PHE A 126 13.85 -18.85 6.01
C PHE A 126 13.20 -18.71 4.63
N ASN A 127 13.60 -19.57 3.69
CA ASN A 127 12.97 -19.70 2.38
C ASN A 127 11.75 -20.61 2.47
N SER A 128 10.70 -20.26 1.71
CA SER A 128 9.61 -21.18 1.39
C SER A 128 9.84 -21.86 0.04
N PRO A 129 9.22 -23.01 -0.23
CA PRO A 129 9.03 -23.46 -1.60
C PRO A 129 8.09 -22.52 -2.36
N ILE A 130 8.04 -22.64 -3.69
CA ILE A 130 7.06 -21.94 -4.54
C ILE A 130 5.70 -22.61 -4.34
N ALA A 131 4.93 -22.07 -3.42
CA ALA A 131 3.60 -22.56 -3.05
C ALA A 131 2.83 -21.45 -2.30
N GLU A 132 2.27 -20.50 -3.00
CA GLU A 132 1.72 -19.26 -2.43
C GLU A 132 0.60 -19.53 -1.42
N ALA A 133 -0.28 -20.50 -1.69
CA ALA A 133 -1.29 -20.92 -0.73
C ALA A 133 -0.67 -21.42 0.59
N ALA A 134 0.41 -22.21 0.51
CA ALA A 134 1.11 -22.69 1.71
C ALA A 134 1.87 -21.55 2.42
N ILE A 135 2.43 -20.59 1.68
CA ILE A 135 3.10 -19.41 2.25
C ILE A 135 2.11 -18.62 3.11
N VAL A 136 0.96 -18.24 2.55
CA VAL A 136 -0.02 -17.44 3.29
C VAL A 136 -0.72 -18.27 4.36
N GLY A 137 -1.15 -19.51 4.03
CA GLY A 137 -1.88 -20.38 4.95
C GLY A 137 -1.09 -20.77 6.21
N SER A 138 0.22 -21.04 6.07
CA SER A 138 1.07 -21.29 7.24
C SER A 138 1.28 -20.01 8.08
N GLY A 139 1.33 -18.83 7.45
CA GLY A 139 1.34 -17.54 8.15
C GLY A 139 0.07 -17.32 8.97
N VAL A 140 -1.11 -17.64 8.41
CA VAL A 140 -2.39 -17.64 9.13
C VAL A 140 -2.32 -18.56 10.34
N GLY A 141 -1.91 -19.82 10.13
CA GLY A 141 -1.81 -20.80 11.22
C GLY A 141 -0.85 -20.37 12.33
N TYR A 142 0.29 -19.79 11.96
CA TYR A 142 1.26 -19.27 12.92
C TYR A 142 0.71 -18.07 13.71
N ALA A 143 0.04 -17.14 13.05
CA ALA A 143 -0.59 -15.99 13.71
C ALA A 143 -1.70 -16.43 14.68
N MET A 144 -2.55 -17.38 14.29
CA MET A 144 -3.57 -17.98 15.16
C MET A 144 -2.98 -18.69 16.38
N SER A 145 -1.74 -19.16 16.28
CA SER A 145 -0.99 -19.79 17.39
C SER A 145 -0.32 -18.78 18.33
N GLY A 146 -0.50 -17.48 18.09
CA GLY A 146 -0.02 -16.40 18.95
C GLY A 146 1.34 -15.82 18.55
N GLY A 147 1.86 -16.17 17.38
CA GLY A 147 3.10 -15.60 16.83
C GLY A 147 2.82 -14.48 15.80
N ARG A 148 3.82 -13.65 15.54
CA ARG A 148 3.78 -12.61 14.49
C ARG A 148 4.43 -13.13 13.23
N ALA A 149 3.72 -13.05 12.09
CA ALA A 149 4.26 -13.50 10.81
C ALA A 149 4.34 -12.34 9.80
N VAL A 150 5.42 -12.34 9.03
CA VAL A 150 5.53 -11.57 7.79
C VAL A 150 5.76 -12.57 6.66
N VAL A 151 4.85 -12.61 5.73
CA VAL A 151 4.97 -13.46 4.55
C VAL A 151 4.95 -12.59 3.28
N GLU A 152 5.61 -13.05 2.22
CA GLU A 152 5.66 -12.28 0.98
C GLU A 152 5.14 -13.12 -0.19
N LEU A 153 4.28 -12.51 -0.99
CA LEU A 153 4.03 -12.91 -2.37
C LEU A 153 4.88 -12.03 -3.29
N MET A 154 5.76 -12.68 -4.05
CA MET A 154 6.74 -12.01 -4.89
C MET A 154 6.11 -11.06 -5.90
N TYR A 155 4.89 -11.38 -6.39
CA TYR A 155 4.10 -10.56 -7.30
C TYR A 155 2.62 -10.56 -6.91
N CYS A 156 1.98 -9.42 -7.11
CA CYS A 156 0.54 -9.22 -6.89
C CYS A 156 -0.31 -10.21 -7.71
N ASP A 157 0.17 -10.57 -8.90
CA ASP A 157 -0.45 -11.55 -9.80
C ASP A 157 -0.67 -12.91 -9.13
N PHE A 158 0.12 -13.27 -8.13
CA PHE A 158 0.03 -14.53 -7.40
C PHE A 158 -0.94 -14.53 -6.22
N LEU A 159 -1.60 -13.40 -5.94
CA LEU A 159 -2.72 -13.37 -4.99
C LEU A 159 -3.80 -14.41 -5.32
N GLY A 160 -3.99 -14.68 -6.63
CA GLY A 160 -4.92 -15.71 -7.09
C GLY A 160 -4.54 -17.13 -6.65
N CYS A 161 -3.25 -17.44 -6.55
CA CYS A 161 -2.76 -18.75 -6.10
C CYS A 161 -3.00 -18.98 -4.61
N ALA A 162 -3.08 -17.90 -3.81
CA ALA A 162 -3.38 -17.92 -2.37
C ALA A 162 -4.78 -17.37 -2.06
N GLY A 163 -5.72 -17.49 -2.99
CA GLY A 163 -7.01 -16.81 -2.92
C GLY A 163 -7.83 -17.15 -1.68
N ASP A 164 -7.92 -18.41 -1.28
CA ASP A 164 -8.64 -18.79 -0.05
C ASP A 164 -7.98 -18.21 1.20
N GLU A 165 -6.67 -18.35 1.29
CA GLU A 165 -5.89 -17.89 2.43
C GLU A 165 -6.00 -16.37 2.62
N VAL A 166 -5.92 -15.60 1.52
CA VAL A 166 -5.99 -14.14 1.56
C VAL A 166 -7.41 -13.63 1.75
N PHE A 167 -8.42 -14.22 1.07
CA PHE A 167 -9.77 -13.67 1.03
C PHE A 167 -10.75 -14.34 2.01
N ASN A 168 -10.40 -15.50 2.57
CA ASN A 168 -11.20 -16.23 3.55
C ASN A 168 -10.49 -16.39 4.89
N GLN A 169 -9.30 -17.00 4.91
CA GLN A 169 -8.67 -17.39 6.16
C GLN A 169 -8.14 -16.17 6.93
N MET A 170 -7.35 -15.34 6.28
CA MET A 170 -6.73 -14.16 6.87
C MET A 170 -7.76 -13.17 7.45
N PRO A 171 -8.84 -12.77 6.75
CA PRO A 171 -9.75 -11.73 7.21
C PRO A 171 -10.81 -12.20 8.23
N LYS A 172 -11.13 -13.49 8.30
CA LYS A 172 -12.37 -13.92 8.96
C LYS A 172 -12.18 -14.58 10.32
N TRP A 173 -11.02 -15.16 10.63
CA TRP A 173 -10.82 -15.92 11.86
C TRP A 173 -11.02 -15.10 13.13
N GLN A 174 -10.68 -13.80 13.14
CA GLN A 174 -10.95 -12.94 14.30
C GLN A 174 -12.45 -12.88 14.59
N ALA A 175 -13.27 -12.54 13.60
CA ALA A 175 -14.72 -12.45 13.75
C ALA A 175 -15.34 -13.82 14.02
N MET A 176 -14.94 -14.88 13.31
CA MET A 176 -15.46 -16.25 13.48
C MET A 176 -15.17 -16.82 14.88
N SER A 177 -14.08 -16.40 15.50
CA SER A 177 -13.73 -16.78 16.87
C SER A 177 -14.30 -15.84 17.94
N ALA A 178 -15.19 -14.90 17.57
CA ALA A 178 -15.71 -13.87 18.45
C ALA A 178 -14.60 -13.03 19.13
N GLY A 179 -13.51 -12.75 18.40
CA GLY A 179 -12.37 -11.99 18.89
C GLY A 179 -11.38 -12.77 19.78
N ALA A 180 -11.59 -14.08 19.96
CA ALA A 180 -10.68 -14.92 20.76
C ALA A 180 -9.32 -15.11 20.08
N LEU A 181 -9.30 -15.22 18.75
CA LEU A 181 -8.09 -15.29 17.94
C LEU A 181 -7.72 -13.90 17.45
N LYS A 182 -6.44 -13.64 17.36
CA LYS A 182 -5.86 -12.46 16.71
C LYS A 182 -5.12 -12.89 15.45
N MET A 183 -4.90 -11.96 14.53
CA MET A 183 -4.24 -12.24 13.25
C MET A 183 -3.08 -11.27 13.00
N PRO A 184 -2.00 -11.31 13.80
CA PRO A 184 -0.81 -10.47 13.60
C PRO A 184 -0.01 -10.98 12.40
N LEU A 185 -0.58 -10.89 11.22
CA LEU A 185 -0.02 -11.31 9.94
C LEU A 185 0.08 -10.14 8.98
N VAL A 186 1.30 -9.86 8.52
CA VAL A 186 1.55 -8.91 7.44
C VAL A 186 1.88 -9.70 6.18
N LEU A 187 1.02 -9.61 5.19
CA LEU A 187 1.27 -10.10 3.84
C LEU A 187 1.85 -8.97 3.00
N ARG A 188 3.14 -9.06 2.67
CA ARG A 188 3.81 -8.15 1.73
C ARG A 188 3.54 -8.62 0.32
N VAL A 189 3.09 -7.71 -0.55
CA VAL A 189 2.74 -8.02 -1.93
C VAL A 189 3.39 -6.99 -2.85
N SER A 190 4.31 -7.40 -3.71
CA SER A 190 4.91 -6.48 -4.66
C SER A 190 4.07 -6.34 -5.93
N VAL A 191 3.91 -5.11 -6.38
CA VAL A 191 3.29 -4.77 -7.66
C VAL A 191 4.42 -4.58 -8.68
N GLY A 192 4.47 -5.46 -9.67
CA GLY A 192 5.54 -5.48 -10.67
C GLY A 192 5.41 -4.41 -11.74
N ASN A 193 6.48 -4.27 -12.49
CA ASN A 193 6.54 -3.51 -13.73
C ASN A 193 7.69 -4.04 -14.58
N LYS A 194 7.61 -3.88 -15.88
CA LYS A 194 8.61 -4.34 -16.87
C LYS A 194 8.74 -5.86 -17.00
N TYR A 195 7.83 -6.63 -16.42
CA TYR A 195 7.85 -8.09 -16.45
C TYR A 195 6.70 -8.69 -17.26
N GLY A 196 5.92 -7.84 -17.98
CA GLY A 196 4.82 -8.27 -18.84
C GLY A 196 3.60 -8.80 -18.10
N ALA A 197 2.77 -9.55 -18.81
CA ALA A 197 1.41 -9.87 -18.42
C ALA A 197 1.25 -10.59 -17.07
N GLN A 198 2.20 -11.42 -16.70
CA GLN A 198 2.08 -12.32 -15.53
C GLN A 198 2.70 -11.76 -14.24
N HIS A 199 3.37 -10.59 -14.30
CA HIS A 199 4.17 -10.07 -13.21
C HIS A 199 4.06 -8.55 -13.05
N SER A 200 3.06 -7.91 -13.63
CA SER A 200 2.97 -6.44 -13.63
C SER A 200 1.55 -5.92 -13.40
N GLN A 201 0.69 -6.72 -12.78
CA GLN A 201 -0.68 -6.29 -12.47
C GLN A 201 -0.78 -5.66 -11.08
N GLU A 202 -1.76 -4.78 -10.91
CA GLU A 202 -2.13 -4.20 -9.63
C GLU A 202 -3.55 -4.62 -9.27
N TRP A 203 -3.70 -5.40 -8.18
CA TRP A 203 -4.99 -5.92 -7.73
C TRP A 203 -5.39 -5.39 -6.35
N THR A 204 -5.10 -4.13 -6.08
CA THR A 204 -5.52 -3.46 -4.82
C THR A 204 -7.02 -3.49 -4.61
N SER A 205 -7.81 -3.41 -5.70
CA SER A 205 -9.27 -3.48 -5.64
C SER A 205 -9.81 -4.83 -5.15
N MET A 206 -9.15 -5.93 -5.45
CA MET A 206 -9.55 -7.26 -4.96
C MET A 206 -9.46 -7.31 -3.44
N VAL A 207 -8.36 -6.81 -2.86
CA VAL A 207 -8.16 -6.75 -1.41
C VAL A 207 -9.09 -5.73 -0.77
N ALA A 208 -9.28 -4.57 -1.41
CA ALA A 208 -10.18 -3.52 -0.92
C ALA A 208 -11.64 -4.00 -0.77
N SER A 209 -12.06 -4.97 -1.57
CA SER A 209 -13.42 -5.53 -1.53
C SER A 209 -13.65 -6.55 -0.42
N VAL A 210 -12.62 -6.92 0.36
CA VAL A 210 -12.70 -7.97 1.39
C VAL A 210 -12.75 -7.34 2.79
N PRO A 211 -13.91 -7.35 3.49
CA PRO A 211 -13.99 -6.94 4.89
C PRO A 211 -13.11 -7.81 5.78
N GLY A 212 -12.49 -7.18 6.79
CA GLY A 212 -11.61 -7.86 7.73
C GLY A 212 -10.12 -7.81 7.37
N LEU A 213 -9.75 -7.19 6.24
CA LEU A 213 -8.37 -6.88 5.89
C LEU A 213 -8.08 -5.39 6.06
N LYS A 214 -6.96 -5.05 6.67
CA LYS A 214 -6.33 -3.74 6.52
C LYS A 214 -5.44 -3.80 5.29
N ALA A 215 -5.41 -2.72 4.52
CA ALA A 215 -4.61 -2.66 3.30
C ALA A 215 -3.97 -1.29 3.11
N MET A 216 -2.71 -1.27 2.71
CA MET A 216 -1.93 -0.05 2.53
C MET A 216 -0.99 -0.15 1.33
N TYR A 217 -0.67 1.00 0.74
CA TYR A 217 0.21 1.10 -0.42
C TYR A 217 1.05 2.38 -0.35
N PRO A 218 2.12 2.40 0.47
CA PRO A 218 3.00 3.56 0.58
C PRO A 218 3.72 3.86 -0.73
N ALA A 219 3.96 5.15 -0.97
CA ALA A 219 4.65 5.63 -2.16
C ALA A 219 6.04 6.24 -1.88
N THR A 220 6.40 6.47 -0.63
CA THR A 220 7.67 7.10 -0.24
C THR A 220 8.43 6.26 0.78
N PRO A 221 9.77 6.43 0.91
CA PRO A 221 10.53 5.76 1.97
C PRO A 221 10.06 6.07 3.39
N TYR A 222 9.65 7.31 3.64
CA TYR A 222 9.08 7.72 4.91
C TYR A 222 7.81 6.93 5.23
N ASP A 223 6.88 6.87 4.29
CA ASP A 223 5.65 6.10 4.49
C ASP A 223 5.91 4.61 4.59
N ALA A 224 6.80 4.08 3.75
CA ALA A 224 7.13 2.65 3.75
C ALA A 224 7.60 2.19 5.14
N LYS A 225 8.49 2.94 5.80
CA LYS A 225 8.95 2.62 7.16
C LYS A 225 7.83 2.80 8.18
N GLY A 226 7.16 3.96 8.19
CA GLY A 226 6.19 4.29 9.22
C GLY A 226 4.93 3.44 9.17
N MET A 227 4.45 3.10 7.97
CA MET A 227 3.28 2.24 7.77
C MET A 227 3.61 0.77 8.06
N LEU A 228 4.81 0.30 7.69
CA LEU A 228 5.22 -1.06 8.03
C LEU A 228 5.44 -1.21 9.55
N ASN A 229 5.99 -0.21 10.22
CA ASN A 229 6.08 -0.20 11.68
C ASN A 229 4.70 -0.32 12.34
N TYR A 230 3.70 0.45 11.84
CA TYR A 230 2.32 0.35 12.29
C TYR A 230 1.77 -1.06 12.10
N ALA A 231 1.91 -1.63 10.89
CA ALA A 231 1.44 -2.97 10.58
C ALA A 231 2.09 -4.05 11.47
N LEU A 232 3.40 -3.95 11.68
CA LEU A 232 4.18 -4.89 12.49
C LEU A 232 3.91 -4.80 13.99
N ARG A 233 3.37 -3.69 14.51
CA ARG A 233 2.92 -3.58 15.90
C ARG A 233 1.47 -4.04 16.07
N GLY A 234 0.70 -4.01 15.00
CA GLY A 234 -0.70 -4.40 14.99
C GLY A 234 -0.92 -5.89 15.28
N THR A 235 -2.13 -6.22 15.67
CA THR A 235 -2.60 -7.60 15.85
C THR A 235 -3.72 -7.97 14.87
N ASP A 236 -3.93 -7.14 13.85
CA ASP A 236 -4.87 -7.34 12.75
C ASP A 236 -4.15 -7.77 11.47
N PRO A 237 -4.85 -8.44 10.55
CA PRO A 237 -4.25 -8.84 9.28
C PRO A 237 -4.07 -7.64 8.35
N VAL A 238 -2.89 -7.51 7.77
CA VAL A 238 -2.54 -6.41 6.89
C VAL A 238 -2.02 -6.94 5.56
N VAL A 239 -2.57 -6.43 4.44
CA VAL A 239 -1.96 -6.56 3.12
C VAL A 239 -1.18 -5.27 2.84
N TYR A 240 0.13 -5.40 2.72
CA TYR A 240 1.06 -4.32 2.49
C TYR A 240 1.55 -4.36 1.05
N PHE A 241 0.95 -3.53 0.19
CA PHE A 241 1.38 -3.40 -1.20
C PHE A 241 2.64 -2.56 -1.31
N GLU A 242 3.51 -2.92 -2.23
CA GLU A 242 4.73 -2.19 -2.53
C GLU A 242 5.03 -2.23 -4.03
N SER A 243 5.38 -1.08 -4.63
CA SER A 243 5.68 -1.04 -6.05
C SER A 243 7.16 -1.26 -6.31
N GLN A 244 7.46 -2.14 -7.27
CA GLN A 244 8.82 -2.38 -7.74
C GLN A 244 9.43 -1.14 -8.41
N LYS A 245 8.61 -0.24 -8.94
CA LYS A 245 9.06 1.05 -9.47
C LYS A 245 9.77 1.89 -8.40
N LEU A 246 9.40 1.69 -7.11
CA LEU A 246 9.81 2.56 -6.01
C LEU A 246 10.99 2.04 -5.18
N TYR A 247 11.39 0.79 -5.29
CA TYR A 247 12.43 0.21 -4.43
C TYR A 247 13.78 0.97 -4.41
N GLY A 248 14.11 1.65 -5.50
CA GLY A 248 15.32 2.47 -5.62
C GLY A 248 15.13 3.96 -5.34
N PHE A 249 13.91 4.40 -4.97
CA PHE A 249 13.62 5.82 -4.78
C PHE A 249 14.04 6.27 -3.38
N GLY A 250 14.65 7.46 -3.32
CA GLY A 250 14.91 8.18 -2.07
C GLY A 250 13.71 9.01 -1.62
N GLU A 251 13.76 9.54 -0.38
CA GLU A 251 12.71 10.41 0.16
C GLU A 251 12.77 11.79 -0.49
N MET A 252 11.66 12.25 -1.07
CA MET A 252 11.58 13.51 -1.80
C MET A 252 10.57 14.51 -1.22
N PHE A 253 9.69 14.06 -0.32
CA PHE A 253 8.58 14.85 0.19
C PHE A 253 8.80 15.36 1.61
N GLU A 254 9.37 14.52 2.47
CA GLU A 254 9.68 14.89 3.85
C GLU A 254 11.06 15.52 3.93
N LYS A 255 11.12 16.85 4.01
CA LYS A 255 12.40 17.63 3.94
C LYS A 255 13.39 17.28 5.05
N ASP A 256 12.91 16.85 6.22
CA ASP A 256 13.76 16.37 7.30
C ASP A 256 14.25 14.91 7.06
N GLY A 257 13.83 14.32 5.96
CA GLY A 257 14.14 12.97 5.55
C GLY A 257 13.46 11.91 6.40
N VAL A 258 13.87 10.65 6.19
CA VAL A 258 13.34 9.50 6.95
C VAL A 258 14.01 9.43 8.31
N PRO A 259 13.27 9.53 9.44
CA PRO A 259 13.86 9.42 10.77
C PRO A 259 14.60 8.10 11.00
N ALA A 260 15.77 8.14 11.64
CA ALA A 260 16.50 6.92 12.02
C ALA A 260 15.78 6.14 13.14
N GLY A 261 15.11 6.85 14.05
CA GLY A 261 14.33 6.25 15.13
C GLY A 261 13.04 5.59 14.64
N TYR A 262 12.33 4.97 15.60
CA TYR A 262 11.02 4.40 15.39
C TYR A 262 9.95 5.49 15.26
N TYR A 263 9.04 5.33 14.34
CA TYR A 263 7.81 6.11 14.18
C TYR A 263 6.76 5.32 13.41
N GLU A 264 5.52 5.76 13.47
CA GLU A 264 4.40 5.18 12.76
C GLU A 264 3.63 6.24 11.99
N ILE A 265 3.00 5.80 10.92
CA ILE A 265 2.00 6.59 10.19
C ILE A 265 0.62 6.21 10.73
N PRO A 266 -0.21 7.19 11.17
CA PRO A 266 -1.55 6.92 11.65
C PRO A 266 -2.44 6.23 10.64
N GLU A 267 -3.29 5.34 11.14
CA GLU A 267 -4.21 4.54 10.35
C GLU A 267 -5.19 5.40 9.55
N GLY A 268 -5.31 5.08 8.28
CA GLY A 268 -6.26 5.69 7.37
C GLY A 268 -5.96 7.12 6.92
N GLU A 269 -4.83 7.70 7.36
CA GLU A 269 -4.50 9.10 7.11
C GLU A 269 -3.85 9.34 5.74
N PRO A 270 -4.50 10.05 4.78
CA PRO A 270 -3.86 10.52 3.55
C PRO A 270 -2.80 11.59 3.83
N ALA A 271 -1.85 11.75 2.91
CA ALA A 271 -0.83 12.80 2.96
C ALA A 271 -1.06 13.86 1.88
N VAL A 272 -1.05 15.13 2.27
CA VAL A 272 -0.98 16.25 1.31
C VAL A 272 0.49 16.44 0.94
N ARG A 273 0.85 16.11 -0.30
CA ARG A 273 2.23 16.18 -0.80
C ARG A 273 2.59 17.52 -1.44
N ARG A 274 1.59 18.21 -1.95
CA ARG A 274 1.71 19.55 -2.53
C ARG A 274 0.45 20.34 -2.22
N GLN A 275 0.59 21.57 -1.81
CA GLN A 275 -0.52 22.50 -1.66
C GLN A 275 -0.90 23.09 -3.02
N GLY A 276 -2.18 23.27 -3.25
CA GLY A 276 -2.73 23.86 -4.46
C GLY A 276 -4.12 24.43 -4.21
N LYS A 277 -4.68 25.13 -5.18
CA LYS A 277 -5.98 25.80 -5.04
C LYS A 277 -6.92 25.65 -6.24
N ASP A 278 -6.40 25.16 -7.39
CA ASP A 278 -7.16 25.19 -8.65
C ASP A 278 -7.75 23.81 -9.01
N ILE A 279 -7.05 22.71 -8.67
CA ILE A 279 -7.45 21.33 -8.91
C ILE A 279 -6.80 20.40 -7.88
N THR A 280 -7.49 19.34 -7.48
CA THR A 280 -6.94 18.27 -6.64
C THR A 280 -6.57 17.07 -7.50
N ILE A 281 -5.35 16.54 -7.33
CA ILE A 281 -4.90 15.27 -7.89
C ILE A 281 -4.77 14.27 -6.74
N ILE A 282 -5.52 13.17 -6.78
CA ILE A 282 -5.48 12.12 -5.76
C ILE A 282 -4.82 10.88 -6.36
N SER A 283 -3.78 10.36 -5.70
CA SER A 283 -2.99 9.23 -6.17
C SER A 283 -2.90 8.09 -5.16
N LEU A 284 -2.56 6.91 -5.65
CA LEU A 284 -2.27 5.73 -4.84
C LEU A 284 -1.02 5.04 -5.37
N GLY A 285 -0.07 4.71 -4.49
CA GLY A 285 1.17 4.03 -4.86
C GLY A 285 2.04 4.86 -5.83
N PRO A 286 2.67 4.26 -6.85
CA PRO A 286 3.64 4.92 -7.71
C PRO A 286 3.08 6.07 -8.55
N SER A 287 1.76 6.13 -8.76
CA SER A 287 1.08 7.22 -9.48
C SER A 287 1.25 8.59 -8.81
N LEU A 288 1.75 8.63 -7.55
CA LEU A 288 2.14 9.87 -6.88
C LEU A 288 3.16 10.65 -7.71
N TYR A 289 4.13 9.98 -8.31
CA TYR A 289 5.19 10.65 -9.10
C TYR A 289 4.66 11.21 -10.42
N THR A 290 3.79 10.48 -11.11
CA THR A 290 3.07 11.00 -12.29
C THR A 290 2.21 12.23 -11.91
N SER A 291 1.62 12.23 -10.70
CA SER A 291 0.86 13.38 -10.19
C SER A 291 1.73 14.62 -9.99
N VAL A 292 2.95 14.45 -9.46
CA VAL A 292 3.93 15.55 -9.29
C VAL A 292 4.29 16.15 -10.63
N ASP A 293 4.69 15.31 -11.59
CA ASP A 293 5.07 15.75 -12.92
C ASP A 293 3.90 16.45 -13.65
N THR A 294 2.67 15.94 -13.47
CA THR A 294 1.45 16.58 -14.03
C THR A 294 1.20 17.93 -13.38
N ALA A 295 1.34 18.04 -12.06
CA ALA A 295 1.17 19.31 -11.36
C ALA A 295 2.20 20.37 -11.79
N ASP A 296 3.45 19.96 -12.05
CA ASP A 296 4.48 20.85 -12.57
C ASP A 296 4.14 21.35 -13.98
N ARG A 297 3.60 20.47 -14.83
CA ARG A 297 3.13 20.85 -16.17
C ARG A 297 1.93 21.81 -16.10
N LEU A 298 0.95 21.55 -15.22
CA LEU A 298 -0.20 22.44 -14.99
C LEU A 298 0.25 23.83 -14.53
N ALA A 299 1.17 23.90 -13.59
CA ALA A 299 1.70 25.16 -13.10
C ALA A 299 2.47 25.95 -14.20
N LYS A 300 3.36 25.24 -14.91
CA LYS A 300 4.23 25.84 -15.92
C LYS A 300 3.48 26.31 -17.16
N ASP A 301 2.62 25.44 -17.72
CA ASP A 301 2.04 25.66 -19.04
C ASP A 301 0.65 26.37 -18.96
N PHE A 302 -0.06 26.25 -17.81
CA PHE A 302 -1.43 26.75 -17.67
C PHE A 302 -1.64 27.66 -16.45
N SER A 303 -0.59 27.89 -15.64
CA SER A 303 -0.67 28.68 -14.39
C SER A 303 -1.69 28.14 -13.39
N LEU A 304 -1.89 26.81 -13.35
CA LEU A 304 -2.80 26.13 -12.43
C LEU A 304 -2.01 25.45 -11.29
N GLU A 305 -2.40 25.73 -10.06
CA GLU A 305 -1.79 25.17 -8.85
C GLU A 305 -2.56 23.95 -8.39
N ALA A 306 -2.04 22.75 -8.70
CA ALA A 306 -2.64 21.50 -8.27
C ALA A 306 -2.25 21.14 -6.84
N GLU A 307 -3.26 20.77 -6.02
CA GLU A 307 -3.05 20.09 -4.74
C GLU A 307 -2.88 18.59 -4.99
N ILE A 308 -1.85 17.97 -4.38
CA ILE A 308 -1.60 16.53 -4.52
C ILE A 308 -1.87 15.84 -3.19
N ILE A 309 -2.74 14.84 -3.22
CA ILE A 309 -3.02 13.97 -2.08
C ILE A 309 -2.62 12.53 -2.43
N ASP A 310 -1.74 11.96 -1.62
CA ASP A 310 -1.37 10.56 -1.65
C ASP A 310 -2.23 9.81 -0.62
N LEU A 311 -3.02 8.85 -1.08
CA LEU A 311 -3.93 8.11 -0.21
C LEU A 311 -3.19 7.26 0.81
N ARG A 312 -2.07 6.63 0.45
CA ARG A 312 -1.29 5.71 1.30
C ARG A 312 -2.07 4.48 1.77
N TRP A 313 -3.32 4.66 2.17
CA TRP A 313 -4.20 3.63 2.71
C TRP A 313 -5.29 3.25 1.71
N ILE A 314 -5.58 1.97 1.65
CA ILE A 314 -6.71 1.41 0.91
C ILE A 314 -7.86 1.17 1.89
N ASN A 315 -7.58 0.46 3.00
CA ASN A 315 -8.55 0.16 4.04
C ASN A 315 -7.87 0.11 5.43
N PRO A 316 -8.33 0.90 6.42
CA PRO A 316 -9.34 1.97 6.28
C PRO A 316 -8.81 3.23 5.57
N LEU A 317 -9.72 4.09 5.11
CA LEU A 317 -9.40 5.39 4.52
C LEU A 317 -10.23 6.48 5.17
N LYS A 318 -9.60 7.55 5.63
CA LYS A 318 -10.24 8.77 6.14
C LYS A 318 -10.43 9.77 5.02
N TYR A 319 -11.64 10.32 4.89
CA TYR A 319 -12.03 11.18 3.79
C TYR A 319 -11.90 12.68 4.09
N GLU A 320 -11.67 13.08 5.34
CA GLU A 320 -11.70 14.49 5.77
C GLU A 320 -10.77 15.36 4.91
N LYS A 321 -9.52 14.96 4.74
CA LYS A 321 -8.56 15.73 3.92
C LYS A 321 -8.93 15.80 2.44
N LEU A 322 -9.56 14.74 1.91
CA LEU A 322 -10.03 14.70 0.53
C LEU A 322 -11.18 15.68 0.35
N VAL A 323 -12.14 15.67 1.27
CA VAL A 323 -13.30 16.59 1.27
C VAL A 323 -12.83 18.04 1.41
N ASP A 324 -11.90 18.32 2.32
CA ASP A 324 -11.39 19.67 2.53
C ASP A 324 -10.63 20.20 1.31
N SER A 325 -9.91 19.34 0.61
CA SER A 325 -9.25 19.68 -0.66
C SER A 325 -10.28 20.02 -1.74
N VAL A 326 -11.32 19.19 -1.92
CA VAL A 326 -12.37 19.44 -2.92
C VAL A 326 -13.14 20.72 -2.59
N LYS A 327 -13.44 21.01 -1.31
CA LYS A 327 -14.05 22.28 -0.91
C LYS A 327 -13.24 23.51 -1.34
N LYS A 328 -11.93 23.37 -1.40
CA LYS A 328 -11.01 24.43 -1.80
C LYS A 328 -10.89 24.56 -3.31
N THR A 329 -10.80 23.44 -4.03
CA THR A 329 -10.43 23.39 -5.45
C THR A 329 -11.62 23.23 -6.40
N GLY A 330 -12.74 22.67 -5.94
CA GLY A 330 -13.92 22.37 -6.73
C GLY A 330 -13.73 21.26 -7.78
N LYS A 331 -12.51 20.77 -8.00
CA LYS A 331 -12.13 19.91 -9.12
C LYS A 331 -11.21 18.80 -8.65
N VAL A 332 -11.46 17.57 -9.11
CA VAL A 332 -10.66 16.42 -8.71
C VAL A 332 -10.43 15.43 -9.83
N VAL A 333 -9.18 15.00 -9.97
CA VAL A 333 -8.77 13.87 -10.80
C VAL A 333 -8.04 12.84 -9.94
N PHE A 334 -8.34 11.57 -10.18
CA PHE A 334 -7.69 10.44 -9.53
C PHE A 334 -6.77 9.75 -10.51
N VAL A 335 -5.63 9.23 -10.02
CA VAL A 335 -4.69 8.48 -10.87
C VAL A 335 -4.18 7.23 -10.16
N THR A 336 -4.16 6.11 -10.89
CA THR A 336 -3.72 4.80 -10.41
C THR A 336 -3.07 3.98 -11.52
N ASP A 337 -2.12 3.13 -11.17
CA ASP A 337 -1.54 2.14 -12.08
C ASP A 337 -2.46 0.91 -12.28
N SER A 338 -3.51 0.78 -11.49
CA SER A 338 -4.55 -0.24 -11.68
C SER A 338 -5.34 0.00 -12.96
N ALA A 339 -5.89 -1.03 -13.56
CA ALA A 339 -6.83 -0.86 -14.66
C ALA A 339 -7.97 0.08 -14.23
N GLU A 340 -8.35 1.03 -15.08
CA GLU A 340 -9.36 2.03 -14.72
C GLU A 340 -10.66 1.34 -14.31
N ARG A 341 -11.10 0.35 -15.10
CA ARG A 341 -12.30 -0.43 -14.81
C ARG A 341 -12.13 -1.26 -13.54
N GLY A 342 -12.99 -1.01 -12.56
CA GLY A 342 -13.01 -1.75 -11.29
C GLY A 342 -11.86 -1.41 -10.35
N SER A 343 -11.12 -0.34 -10.60
CA SER A 343 -10.08 0.13 -9.69
C SER A 343 -10.66 0.59 -8.34
N TYR A 344 -9.87 0.48 -7.27
CA TYR A 344 -10.26 1.00 -5.95
C TYR A 344 -10.59 2.50 -5.99
N LEU A 345 -9.88 3.26 -6.81
CA LEU A 345 -10.11 4.72 -6.93
C LEU A 345 -11.49 5.08 -7.51
N GLN A 346 -12.13 4.19 -8.27
CA GLN A 346 -13.54 4.38 -8.66
C GLN A 346 -14.46 4.43 -7.43
N THR A 347 -14.23 3.55 -6.46
CA THR A 347 -15.00 3.57 -5.19
C THR A 347 -14.72 4.85 -4.40
N VAL A 348 -13.45 5.27 -4.32
CA VAL A 348 -13.08 6.53 -3.63
C VAL A 348 -13.70 7.74 -4.31
N ALA A 349 -13.68 7.79 -5.64
CA ALA A 349 -14.28 8.87 -6.44
C ALA A 349 -15.79 8.97 -6.22
N VAL A 350 -16.51 7.85 -6.23
CA VAL A 350 -17.95 7.81 -5.94
C VAL A 350 -18.26 8.29 -4.52
N ASN A 351 -17.50 7.85 -3.53
CA ASN A 351 -17.69 8.25 -2.14
C ASN A 351 -17.39 9.74 -1.96
N LEU A 352 -16.28 10.23 -2.52
CA LEU A 352 -15.94 11.65 -2.46
C LEU A 352 -16.96 12.51 -3.18
N GLY A 353 -17.48 12.06 -4.33
CA GLY A 353 -18.54 12.70 -5.06
C GLY A 353 -19.84 12.86 -4.25
N ARG A 354 -20.15 11.88 -3.36
CA ARG A 354 -21.29 11.99 -2.44
C ARG A 354 -21.00 12.92 -1.25
N LEU A 355 -19.80 12.84 -0.68
CA LEU A 355 -19.42 13.61 0.51
C LEU A 355 -19.18 15.10 0.22
N ALA A 356 -18.76 15.43 -1.01
CA ALA A 356 -18.40 16.78 -1.41
C ALA A 356 -19.24 17.29 -2.60
N PHE A 357 -20.42 16.72 -2.86
CA PHE A 357 -21.25 17.01 -4.02
C PHE A 357 -21.47 18.51 -4.26
N ASP A 358 -21.84 19.24 -3.21
CA ASP A 358 -22.18 20.68 -3.30
C ASP A 358 -20.96 21.59 -3.59
N TYR A 359 -19.74 21.02 -3.58
CA TYR A 359 -18.49 21.74 -3.81
C TYR A 359 -17.81 21.38 -5.13
N LEU A 360 -18.39 20.45 -5.90
CA LEU A 360 -17.80 20.00 -7.16
C LEU A 360 -18.27 20.85 -8.35
N ASP A 361 -17.33 21.40 -9.09
CA ASP A 361 -17.57 22.12 -10.35
C ASP A 361 -17.64 21.16 -11.55
N ALA A 362 -17.11 19.92 -11.41
CA ALA A 362 -17.11 18.88 -12.42
C ALA A 362 -17.19 17.50 -11.75
N PRO A 363 -17.61 16.45 -12.47
CA PRO A 363 -17.57 15.08 -11.95
C PRO A 363 -16.15 14.66 -11.57
N PRO A 364 -15.97 13.87 -10.49
CA PRO A 364 -14.69 13.23 -10.21
C PRO A 364 -14.26 12.32 -11.37
N VAL A 365 -13.05 12.48 -11.87
CA VAL A 365 -12.52 11.72 -13.01
C VAL A 365 -11.43 10.77 -12.52
N VAL A 366 -11.48 9.51 -12.94
CA VAL A 366 -10.44 8.50 -12.63
C VAL A 366 -9.66 8.20 -13.91
N VAL A 367 -8.33 8.28 -13.82
CA VAL A 367 -7.39 7.92 -14.86
C VAL A 367 -6.61 6.70 -14.38
N GLY A 368 -6.86 5.57 -14.99
CA GLY A 368 -6.18 4.31 -14.70
C GLY A 368 -5.40 3.77 -15.90
N SER A 369 -4.78 2.62 -15.70
CA SER A 369 -4.22 1.86 -16.80
C SER A 369 -5.30 1.37 -17.75
N ARG A 370 -4.92 1.11 -19.00
CA ARG A 370 -5.85 0.65 -20.02
C ARG A 370 -6.42 -0.72 -19.66
N ASN A 371 -7.63 -1.02 -20.18
CA ASN A 371 -8.26 -2.31 -20.01
C ASN A 371 -7.64 -3.36 -20.96
N TRP A 372 -6.34 -3.49 -20.90
CA TRP A 372 -5.56 -4.44 -21.69
C TRP A 372 -4.87 -5.44 -20.79
N ILE A 373 -4.42 -6.55 -21.34
CA ILE A 373 -3.40 -7.38 -20.71
C ILE A 373 -2.13 -6.52 -20.65
N THR A 374 -1.46 -6.48 -19.48
CA THR A 374 -0.23 -5.71 -19.32
C THR A 374 0.80 -6.08 -20.38
N PRO A 375 1.29 -5.13 -21.17
CA PRO A 375 2.18 -5.40 -22.30
C PRO A 375 3.64 -5.61 -21.82
N PRO A 376 4.55 -6.00 -22.75
CA PRO A 376 5.99 -5.98 -22.50
C PRO A 376 6.50 -4.59 -22.11
N ALA A 377 7.66 -4.56 -21.45
CA ALA A 377 8.27 -3.34 -20.89
C ALA A 377 8.37 -2.18 -21.87
N GLU A 378 8.66 -2.45 -23.13
CA GLU A 378 8.81 -1.47 -24.23
C GLU A 378 7.50 -0.77 -24.61
N MET A 379 6.36 -1.32 -24.17
CA MET A 379 5.03 -0.80 -24.45
C MET A 379 4.30 -0.26 -23.20
N GLU A 380 4.90 -0.30 -22.03
CA GLU A 380 4.28 0.14 -20.77
C GLU A 380 3.89 1.62 -20.79
N GLU A 381 4.58 2.46 -21.55
CA GLU A 381 4.24 3.88 -21.71
C GLU A 381 2.85 4.10 -22.34
N TYR A 382 2.38 3.14 -23.16
CA TYR A 382 1.05 3.18 -23.75
C TYR A 382 -0.02 2.57 -22.84
N TYR A 383 0.39 1.90 -21.79
CA TYR A 383 -0.49 1.17 -20.88
C TYR A 383 -0.76 1.93 -19.58
N PHE A 384 0.29 2.27 -18.84
CA PHE A 384 0.16 3.02 -17.59
C PHE A 384 -0.15 4.50 -17.82
N PRO A 385 -0.89 5.17 -16.91
CA PRO A 385 -1.15 6.60 -17.02
C PRO A 385 0.13 7.42 -17.14
N GLN A 386 0.17 8.31 -18.11
CA GLN A 386 1.23 9.27 -18.35
C GLN A 386 0.74 10.69 -18.04
N ILE A 387 1.63 11.66 -18.01
CA ILE A 387 1.28 13.08 -17.82
C ILE A 387 0.21 13.51 -18.83
N ASP A 388 0.37 13.15 -20.12
CA ASP A 388 -0.60 13.48 -21.16
C ASP A 388 -1.96 12.82 -20.92
N SER A 389 -2.04 11.62 -20.30
CA SER A 389 -3.31 10.98 -19.94
C SER A 389 -4.11 11.84 -18.97
N LEU A 390 -3.42 12.40 -17.95
CA LEU A 390 -4.06 13.26 -16.96
C LEU A 390 -4.44 14.60 -17.57
N LEU A 391 -3.58 15.20 -18.39
CA LEU A 391 -3.88 16.49 -19.05
C LEU A 391 -5.05 16.38 -20.01
N ASP A 392 -5.15 15.28 -20.79
CA ASP A 392 -6.29 14.99 -21.65
C ASP A 392 -7.59 14.88 -20.84
N ALA A 393 -7.58 14.08 -19.78
CA ALA A 393 -8.73 13.89 -18.89
C ALA A 393 -9.15 15.19 -18.19
N ILE A 394 -8.19 15.98 -17.71
CA ILE A 394 -8.47 17.30 -17.11
C ILE A 394 -9.09 18.23 -18.15
N HIS A 395 -8.49 18.35 -19.34
CA HIS A 395 -8.96 19.24 -20.40
C HIS A 395 -10.35 18.88 -20.89
N GLU A 396 -10.62 17.61 -21.12
CA GLU A 396 -11.87 17.15 -21.73
C GLU A 396 -13.03 17.03 -20.74
N GLN A 397 -12.76 16.73 -19.46
CA GLN A 397 -13.80 16.33 -18.52
C GLN A 397 -13.93 17.24 -17.29
N ILE A 398 -12.90 18.05 -16.96
CA ILE A 398 -12.88 18.83 -15.72
C ILE A 398 -12.78 20.33 -15.99
N LEU A 399 -11.73 20.76 -16.70
CA LEU A 399 -11.41 22.17 -16.94
C LEU A 399 -10.68 22.32 -18.28
N PRO A 400 -11.27 23.03 -19.26
CA PRO A 400 -10.57 23.28 -20.52
C PRO A 400 -9.23 24.02 -20.30
N LEU A 401 -8.13 23.42 -20.81
CA LEU A 401 -6.80 23.98 -20.72
C LEU A 401 -6.53 24.87 -21.96
N PRO A 402 -6.25 26.17 -21.82
CA PRO A 402 -6.10 27.09 -22.95
C PRO A 402 -4.97 26.68 -23.89
N GLY A 403 -5.26 26.49 -25.18
CA GLY A 403 -4.29 26.12 -26.20
C GLY A 403 -3.77 24.69 -26.14
N TYR A 404 -4.27 23.86 -25.22
CA TYR A 404 -3.94 22.45 -25.15
C TYR A 404 -4.64 21.66 -26.26
N VAL A 405 -3.91 20.74 -26.85
CA VAL A 405 -4.44 19.80 -27.83
C VAL A 405 -4.29 18.39 -27.25
N PRO A 406 -5.40 17.66 -27.01
CA PRO A 406 -5.36 16.31 -26.51
C PRO A 406 -4.47 15.40 -27.34
N LYS A 407 -3.71 14.52 -26.68
CA LYS A 407 -2.80 13.56 -27.32
C LYS A 407 -3.50 12.27 -27.73
N GLN A 408 -4.82 12.17 -27.52
CA GLN A 408 -5.61 10.96 -27.76
C GLN A 408 -5.15 9.76 -26.89
N ASN A 409 -4.51 10.05 -25.76
CA ASN A 409 -4.14 9.03 -24.79
C ASN A 409 -5.38 8.66 -23.96
N LYS A 410 -6.29 7.89 -24.55
CA LYS A 410 -7.61 7.59 -24.00
C LYS A 410 -7.51 6.55 -22.89
N THR A 411 -8.15 6.86 -21.78
CA THR A 411 -8.48 5.89 -20.74
C THR A 411 -9.57 4.94 -21.22
N ASP A 412 -9.82 3.85 -20.52
CA ASP A 412 -10.89 2.91 -20.84
C ASP A 412 -12.27 3.60 -20.81
N GLY A 413 -12.50 4.47 -19.85
CA GLY A 413 -13.75 5.23 -19.75
C GLY A 413 -13.98 6.13 -20.96
N GLU A 414 -12.96 6.79 -21.44
CA GLU A 414 -13.03 7.63 -22.63
C GLU A 414 -13.24 6.80 -23.91
N PHE A 415 -12.53 5.69 -24.05
CA PHE A 415 -12.71 4.77 -25.15
C PHE A 415 -14.14 4.22 -25.22
N PHE A 416 -14.70 3.84 -24.05
CA PHE A 416 -16.08 3.38 -23.95
C PHE A 416 -17.08 4.47 -24.38
N ARG A 417 -16.88 5.69 -23.87
CA ARG A 417 -17.75 6.84 -24.18
C ARG A 417 -17.80 7.16 -25.68
N ILE A 418 -16.65 7.15 -26.35
CA ILE A 418 -16.54 7.52 -27.77
C ILE A 418 -17.07 6.43 -28.68
N GLN A 419 -16.76 5.19 -28.42
CA GLN A 419 -17.08 4.08 -29.32
C GLN A 419 -18.38 3.38 -28.98
N GLY A 420 -18.95 3.62 -27.80
CA GLY A 420 -20.14 2.90 -27.34
C GLY A 420 -19.91 1.39 -27.24
N ALA A 421 -18.66 0.94 -27.24
CA ALA A 421 -18.30 -0.46 -27.17
C ALA A 421 -18.28 -0.91 -25.71
N GLY A 422 -18.98 -2.01 -25.42
CA GLY A 422 -18.85 -2.67 -24.11
C GLY A 422 -17.43 -3.20 -23.93
N VAL A 423 -16.86 -2.97 -22.76
CA VAL A 423 -15.52 -3.41 -22.39
C VAL A 423 -15.64 -4.62 -21.46
#